data_8d7b2b3d0a5893eb28614f09294c5287
#
_entry.id   8d7b2b3d0a5893eb28614f09294c5287
#
_cell.length_a   1.000
_cell.length_b   1.000
_cell.length_c   1.000
_cell.angle_alpha   90.00
_cell.angle_beta   90.00
_cell.angle_gamma   90.00
#
_symmetry.space_group_name_H-M   'P 1'
#
loop_
_entity.id
_entity.type
_entity.pdbx_description
1 polymer ?
#
loop_
_entity_poly.entity_id
_entity_poly.type
_entity_poly.pdbx_seq_one_letter_code
_entity_poly.pdbx_strand_id
1 'polypeptide(L)'
;MTINASHSKRHQQGFTLLEILVVVGIMSIVTTYAVLAVAPTDKDRLLKQQATQLVTDLKLFRQLAVVKQQPYGLITTEQGYEFVYHQQGAWHTVPKGDFYQPAGLWPQTTLTKIEPSPNSTNSTNDMLPDNMTALISVFGTISPFLLRLNGISKSLTISADNNSNITVGNVYD
;
A
#
# COMPACT_ATOMS: atom_id res chain seq x y z
N MET A 1 -22.84 23.26 -82.50
CA MET A 1 -23.33 23.21 -81.09
C MET A 1 -22.21 22.64 -80.27
N THR A 2 -21.36 23.50 -79.64
CA THR A 2 -20.12 23.16 -78.94
C THR A 2 -20.36 23.34 -77.50
N ILE A 3 -20.30 22.22 -76.75
CA ILE A 3 -20.48 22.22 -75.29
C ILE A 3 -19.10 22.46 -74.61
N ASN A 4 -18.96 23.61 -73.97
CA ASN A 4 -17.76 24.00 -73.24
C ASN A 4 -17.84 23.39 -71.87
N ALA A 5 -17.06 22.33 -71.61
CA ALA A 5 -16.92 21.71 -70.29
C ALA A 5 -15.91 22.52 -69.45
N SER A 6 -16.45 23.31 -68.52
CA SER A 6 -15.66 24.04 -67.52
C SER A 6 -15.08 23.05 -66.55
N HIS A 7 -13.79 22.82 -66.62
CA HIS A 7 -13.02 22.04 -65.60
C HIS A 7 -12.75 22.94 -64.38
N SER A 8 -13.50 22.75 -63.33
CA SER A 8 -13.22 23.34 -62.03
C SER A 8 -11.92 22.69 -61.44
N LYS A 9 -10.83 23.42 -61.47
CA LYS A 9 -9.60 23.04 -60.77
C LYS A 9 -9.84 23.12 -59.25
N ARG A 10 -10.01 21.98 -58.58
CA ARG A 10 -9.95 21.92 -57.14
C ARG A 10 -8.51 22.25 -56.69
N HIS A 11 -8.33 23.37 -56.01
CA HIS A 11 -7.08 23.69 -55.32
C HIS A 11 -6.86 22.64 -54.25
N GLN A 12 -5.92 21.76 -54.44
CA GLN A 12 -5.39 20.92 -53.38
C GLN A 12 -4.51 21.83 -52.50
N GLN A 13 -5.05 22.25 -51.36
CA GLN A 13 -4.28 22.94 -50.34
C GLN A 13 -3.44 21.87 -49.61
N GLY A 14 -2.14 21.85 -49.88
CA GLY A 14 -1.18 21.04 -49.14
C GLY A 14 -0.98 21.66 -47.75
N PHE A 15 -0.84 20.79 -46.72
CA PHE A 15 -0.46 21.23 -45.37
C PHE A 15 0.88 21.98 -45.42
N THR A 16 0.95 23.12 -44.74
CA THR A 16 2.21 23.86 -44.62
C THR A 16 3.10 23.20 -43.59
N LEU A 17 4.43 23.26 -43.78
CA LEU A 17 5.39 22.73 -42.85
C LEU A 17 5.23 23.36 -41.44
N LEU A 18 4.82 24.63 -41.41
CA LEU A 18 4.53 25.36 -40.18
C LEU A 18 3.32 24.77 -39.43
N GLU A 19 2.26 24.36 -40.14
CA GLU A 19 1.07 23.76 -39.52
C GLU A 19 1.37 22.43 -38.86
N ILE A 20 2.18 21.58 -39.47
CA ILE A 20 2.64 20.32 -38.86
C ILE A 20 3.48 20.59 -37.63
N LEU A 21 4.36 21.61 -37.68
CA LEU A 21 5.23 21.96 -36.54
C LEU A 21 4.41 22.45 -35.35
N VAL A 22 3.37 23.26 -35.59
CA VAL A 22 2.44 23.72 -34.55
C VAL A 22 1.64 22.56 -33.96
N VAL A 23 1.10 21.66 -34.76
CA VAL A 23 0.34 20.49 -34.30
C VAL A 23 1.21 19.58 -33.42
N VAL A 24 2.45 19.27 -33.85
CA VAL A 24 3.38 18.46 -33.06
C VAL A 24 3.74 19.16 -31.73
N GLY A 25 3.92 20.48 -31.77
CA GLY A 25 4.16 21.29 -30.58
C GLY A 25 3.00 21.18 -29.57
N ILE A 26 1.76 21.35 -30.03
CA ILE A 26 0.57 21.22 -29.16
C ILE A 26 0.43 19.79 -28.64
N MET A 27 0.60 18.78 -29.47
CA MET A 27 0.52 17.37 -29.05
C MET A 27 1.57 17.04 -27.99
N SER A 28 2.78 17.57 -28.11
CA SER A 28 3.84 17.38 -27.10
C SER A 28 3.46 17.95 -25.75
N ILE A 29 2.85 19.13 -25.72
CA ILE A 29 2.38 19.77 -24.47
C ILE A 29 1.23 18.94 -23.87
N VAL A 30 0.24 18.54 -24.64
CA VAL A 30 -0.92 17.75 -24.18
C VAL A 30 -0.45 16.40 -23.61
N THR A 31 0.49 15.74 -24.31
CA THR A 31 1.03 14.45 -23.85
C THR A 31 1.76 14.58 -22.51
N THR A 32 2.49 15.67 -22.29
CA THR A 32 3.20 15.92 -21.03
C THR A 32 2.21 16.08 -19.87
N TYR A 33 1.12 16.80 -20.05
CA TYR A 33 0.08 16.94 -19.01
C TYR A 33 -0.64 15.60 -18.73
N ALA A 34 -0.90 14.80 -19.74
CA ALA A 34 -1.54 13.50 -19.58
C ALA A 34 -0.69 12.54 -18.73
N VAL A 35 0.62 12.52 -18.92
CA VAL A 35 1.56 11.68 -18.14
C VAL A 35 1.60 12.13 -16.69
N LEU A 36 1.62 13.44 -16.41
CA LEU A 36 1.62 13.96 -15.03
C LEU A 36 0.31 13.68 -14.28
N ALA A 37 -0.83 13.66 -14.97
CA ALA A 37 -2.13 13.39 -14.38
C ALA A 37 -2.32 11.93 -13.94
N VAL A 38 -1.58 10.99 -14.54
CA VAL A 38 -1.67 9.54 -14.25
C VAL A 38 -0.61 9.07 -13.24
N ALA A 39 0.39 9.89 -12.93
CA ALA A 39 1.41 9.54 -11.97
C ALA A 39 0.78 9.30 -10.58
N PRO A 40 1.01 8.13 -9.95
CA PRO A 40 0.49 7.88 -8.60
C PRO A 40 1.05 8.93 -7.66
N THR A 41 0.20 9.46 -6.80
CA THR A 41 0.60 10.45 -5.79
C THR A 41 1.71 9.82 -4.94
N ASP A 42 2.78 10.56 -4.65
CA ASP A 42 3.91 10.07 -3.85
C ASP A 42 3.45 9.45 -2.52
N LYS A 43 2.36 9.92 -1.95
CA LYS A 43 1.76 9.40 -0.71
C LYS A 43 1.19 7.98 -0.86
N ASP A 44 0.52 7.66 -1.97
CA ASP A 44 0.01 6.30 -2.22
C ASP A 44 1.15 5.32 -2.48
N ARG A 45 2.24 5.79 -3.10
CA ARG A 45 3.46 5.01 -3.27
C ARG A 45 4.13 4.70 -1.93
N LEU A 46 4.23 5.69 -1.06
CA LEU A 46 4.76 5.53 0.30
C LEU A 46 3.90 4.58 1.11
N LEU A 47 2.57 4.68 1.03
CA LEU A 47 1.65 3.77 1.70
C LEU A 47 1.87 2.31 1.29
N LYS A 48 1.99 2.06 -0.03
CA LYS A 48 2.30 0.72 -0.55
C LYS A 48 3.66 0.21 -0.07
N GLN A 49 4.66 1.06 -0.03
CA GLN A 49 5.98 0.72 0.47
C GLN A 49 5.93 0.33 1.96
N GLN A 50 5.24 1.09 2.78
CA GLN A 50 5.08 0.80 4.21
C GLN A 50 4.25 -0.45 4.47
N ALA A 51 3.18 -0.68 3.70
CA ALA A 51 2.42 -1.92 3.77
C ALA A 51 3.30 -3.15 3.43
N THR A 52 4.13 -3.03 2.40
CA THR A 52 5.07 -4.09 2.02
C THR A 52 6.12 -4.32 3.11
N GLN A 53 6.61 -3.25 3.73
CA GLN A 53 7.54 -3.33 4.85
C GLN A 53 6.93 -4.06 6.04
N LEU A 54 5.70 -3.72 6.45
CA LEU A 54 4.99 -4.41 7.53
C LEU A 54 4.86 -5.92 7.26
N VAL A 55 4.52 -6.31 6.02
CA VAL A 55 4.43 -7.74 5.66
C VAL A 55 5.79 -8.42 5.77
N THR A 56 6.86 -7.74 5.38
CA THR A 56 8.23 -8.25 5.50
C THR A 56 8.62 -8.44 6.96
N ASP A 57 8.32 -7.46 7.79
CA ASP A 57 8.59 -7.50 9.22
C ASP A 57 7.76 -8.60 9.92
N LEU A 58 6.48 -8.77 9.56
CA LEU A 58 5.67 -9.88 10.07
C LEU A 58 6.27 -11.25 9.77
N LYS A 59 6.80 -11.43 8.56
CA LYS A 59 7.49 -12.67 8.18
C LYS A 59 8.78 -12.87 8.97
N LEU A 60 9.54 -11.81 9.18
CA LEU A 60 10.75 -11.84 10.00
C LEU A 60 10.43 -12.23 11.44
N PHE A 61 9.46 -11.55 12.09
CA PHE A 61 9.10 -11.83 13.48
C PHE A 61 8.47 -13.22 13.66
N ARG A 62 7.76 -13.71 12.64
CA ARG A 62 7.31 -15.10 12.60
C ARG A 62 8.48 -16.10 12.68
N GLN A 63 9.55 -15.85 11.93
CA GLN A 63 10.75 -16.70 11.97
C GLN A 63 11.48 -16.55 13.32
N LEU A 64 11.62 -15.32 13.83
CA LEU A 64 12.25 -15.07 15.12
C LEU A 64 11.48 -15.72 16.27
N ALA A 65 10.16 -15.73 16.23
CA ALA A 65 9.32 -16.38 17.25
C ALA A 65 9.64 -17.88 17.35
N VAL A 66 9.81 -18.56 16.24
CA VAL A 66 10.17 -19.98 16.19
C VAL A 66 11.61 -20.19 16.66
N VAL A 67 12.56 -19.41 16.15
CA VAL A 67 13.99 -19.58 16.44
C VAL A 67 14.30 -19.26 17.90
N LYS A 68 13.73 -18.18 18.43
CA LYS A 68 13.99 -17.74 19.81
C LYS A 68 13.05 -18.36 20.84
N GLN A 69 12.05 -19.16 20.39
CA GLN A 69 11.00 -19.72 21.24
C GLN A 69 10.34 -18.65 22.11
N GLN A 70 10.09 -17.49 21.52
CA GLN A 70 9.60 -16.30 22.19
C GLN A 70 8.40 -15.73 21.41
N PRO A 71 7.27 -15.46 22.06
CA PRO A 71 6.14 -14.85 21.38
C PRO A 71 6.40 -13.37 21.12
N TYR A 72 5.89 -12.89 19.97
CA TYR A 72 5.92 -11.50 19.58
C TYR A 72 4.50 -10.98 19.38
N GLY A 73 4.33 -9.67 19.48
CA GLY A 73 3.08 -8.98 19.22
C GLY A 73 3.28 -7.85 18.25
N LEU A 74 2.28 -7.60 17.40
CA LEU A 74 2.16 -6.43 16.57
C LEU A 74 1.22 -5.44 17.25
N ILE A 75 1.66 -4.22 17.45
CA ILE A 75 0.86 -3.07 17.89
C ILE A 75 0.78 -2.10 16.72
N THR A 76 -0.42 -1.70 16.35
CA THR A 76 -0.63 -0.67 15.30
C THR A 76 -1.34 0.53 15.91
N THR A 77 -0.90 1.72 15.49
CA THR A 77 -1.47 3.01 15.89
C THR A 77 -1.80 3.82 14.63
N GLU A 78 -2.48 4.95 14.79
CA GLU A 78 -2.69 5.89 13.69
C GLU A 78 -1.38 6.43 13.10
N GLN A 79 -0.30 6.38 13.87
CA GLN A 79 1.00 6.92 13.46
C GLN A 79 1.93 5.89 12.82
N GLY A 80 1.72 4.59 13.08
CA GLY A 80 2.61 3.55 12.59
C GLY A 80 2.38 2.20 13.25
N TYR A 81 3.41 1.38 13.30
CA TYR A 81 3.37 0.10 13.98
C TYR A 81 4.68 -0.17 14.72
N GLU A 82 4.61 -1.02 15.71
CA GLU A 82 5.75 -1.54 16.45
C GLU A 82 5.57 -3.02 16.79
N PHE A 83 6.68 -3.69 16.99
CA PHE A 83 6.67 -5.05 17.50
C PHE A 83 7.08 -5.07 18.98
N VAL A 84 6.43 -5.95 19.72
CA VAL A 84 6.73 -6.23 21.13
C VAL A 84 7.05 -7.71 21.28
N TYR A 85 7.82 -8.06 22.29
CA TYR A 85 8.10 -9.44 22.66
C TYR A 85 7.76 -9.68 24.13
N HIS A 86 7.34 -10.88 24.45
CA HIS A 86 7.00 -11.26 25.80
C HIS A 86 8.20 -11.91 26.48
N GLN A 87 8.62 -11.39 27.63
CA GLN A 87 9.70 -11.95 28.43
C GLN A 87 9.41 -11.73 29.93
N GLN A 88 9.64 -12.76 30.73
CA GLN A 88 9.49 -12.71 32.22
C GLN A 88 8.12 -12.19 32.67
N GLY A 89 7.05 -12.54 31.97
CA GLY A 89 5.69 -12.14 32.34
C GLY A 89 5.28 -10.73 31.87
N ALA A 90 6.12 -10.02 31.11
CA ALA A 90 5.84 -8.68 30.60
C ALA A 90 6.11 -8.55 29.11
N TRP A 91 5.43 -7.60 28.47
CA TRP A 91 5.65 -7.22 27.06
C TRP A 91 6.64 -6.06 27.00
N HIS A 92 7.63 -6.20 26.14
CA HIS A 92 8.69 -5.22 25.90
C HIS A 92 8.73 -4.82 24.44
N THR A 93 8.93 -3.55 24.15
CA THR A 93 9.13 -3.07 22.78
C THR A 93 10.43 -3.63 22.19
N VAL A 94 10.38 -4.12 20.96
CA VAL A 94 11.58 -4.57 20.26
C VAL A 94 12.46 -3.36 19.97
N PRO A 95 13.72 -3.37 20.43
CA PRO A 95 14.63 -2.25 20.18
C PRO A 95 14.93 -2.14 18.66
N LYS A 96 15.07 -0.90 18.21
CA LYS A 96 15.58 -0.62 16.86
C LYS A 96 16.99 -1.17 16.72
N GLY A 97 17.26 -1.85 15.62
CA GLY A 97 18.57 -2.46 15.39
C GLY A 97 18.82 -2.69 13.90
N ASP A 98 19.93 -3.34 13.57
CA ASP A 98 20.36 -3.54 12.18
C ASP A 98 19.39 -4.41 11.36
N PHE A 99 18.64 -5.29 12.03
CA PHE A 99 17.69 -6.22 11.38
C PHE A 99 16.23 -5.77 11.44
N TYR A 100 15.91 -4.79 12.29
CA TYR A 100 14.57 -4.24 12.44
C TYR A 100 14.64 -2.73 12.65
N GLN A 101 14.10 -2.03 11.69
CA GLN A 101 13.82 -0.61 11.82
C GLN A 101 12.32 -0.45 11.60
N PRO A 102 11.56 -0.05 12.63
CA PRO A 102 10.15 0.19 12.44
C PRO A 102 9.98 1.16 11.28
N ALA A 103 9.10 0.82 10.35
CA ALA A 103 8.75 1.74 9.29
C ALA A 103 8.35 3.07 9.93
N GLY A 104 8.84 4.13 9.36
CA GLY A 104 8.47 5.48 9.80
C GLY A 104 6.95 5.63 9.86
N LEU A 105 6.52 6.72 10.43
CA LEU A 105 5.12 7.11 10.53
C LEU A 105 4.34 6.83 9.24
N TRP A 106 3.15 6.28 9.36
CA TRP A 106 2.21 6.22 8.25
C TRP A 106 2.11 7.60 7.59
N PRO A 107 1.92 7.71 6.27
CA PRO A 107 1.69 9.00 5.64
C PRO A 107 0.56 9.75 6.38
N GLN A 108 0.74 11.02 6.68
CA GLN A 108 -0.18 11.82 7.52
C GLN A 108 -1.66 11.82 7.06
N THR A 109 -1.93 11.35 5.86
CA THR A 109 -3.28 11.22 5.30
C THR A 109 -3.86 9.82 5.41
N THR A 110 -3.18 8.91 6.10
CA THR A 110 -3.61 7.52 6.25
C THR A 110 -4.42 7.38 7.53
N LEU A 111 -5.70 7.09 7.39
CA LEU A 111 -6.53 6.62 8.49
C LEU A 111 -6.38 5.12 8.59
N THR A 112 -5.94 4.64 9.73
CA THR A 112 -5.80 3.21 9.99
C THR A 112 -7.04 2.73 10.72
N LYS A 113 -7.82 1.87 10.10
CA LYS A 113 -8.92 1.19 10.77
C LYS A 113 -8.51 -0.24 11.06
N ILE A 114 -8.45 -0.60 12.32
CA ILE A 114 -8.24 -1.97 12.77
C ILE A 114 -9.62 -2.59 12.94
N GLU A 115 -9.94 -3.56 12.13
CA GLU A 115 -11.14 -4.36 12.32
C GLU A 115 -10.70 -5.66 13.01
N PRO A 116 -11.28 -6.00 14.18
CA PRO A 116 -11.04 -7.31 14.76
C PRO A 116 -11.51 -8.36 13.77
N SER A 117 -10.72 -9.42 13.60
CA SER A 117 -11.14 -10.54 12.74
C SER A 117 -12.50 -11.03 13.21
N PRO A 118 -13.48 -11.23 12.32
CA PRO A 118 -14.82 -11.71 12.68
C PRO A 118 -14.80 -13.06 13.40
N ASN A 119 -13.68 -13.76 13.44
CA ASN A 119 -13.49 -15.04 14.10
C ASN A 119 -12.57 -14.98 15.33
N SER A 120 -12.20 -13.80 15.83
CA SER A 120 -11.54 -13.71 17.12
C SER A 120 -12.60 -13.95 18.20
N THR A 121 -12.93 -15.20 18.43
CA THR A 121 -13.59 -15.61 19.68
C THR A 121 -12.72 -15.14 20.81
N ASN A 122 -13.29 -14.30 21.67
CA ASN A 122 -12.74 -13.82 22.95
C ASN A 122 -12.27 -15.01 23.78
N SER A 123 -11.09 -15.52 23.51
CA SER A 123 -10.41 -16.49 24.36
C SER A 123 -9.49 -15.71 25.26
N THR A 124 -10.04 -15.33 26.42
CA THR A 124 -9.32 -15.19 27.70
C THR A 124 -7.81 -15.08 27.60
N ASN A 125 -7.30 -13.90 27.31
CA ASN A 125 -5.92 -13.60 27.55
C ASN A 125 -5.82 -12.25 28.28
N ASP A 126 -6.10 -12.27 29.58
CA ASP A 126 -5.86 -11.16 30.51
C ASP A 126 -4.38 -10.67 30.53
N MET A 127 -3.52 -11.30 29.72
CA MET A 127 -2.10 -10.96 29.61
C MET A 127 -1.70 -10.22 28.33
N LEU A 128 -2.63 -10.01 27.39
CA LEU A 128 -2.34 -9.30 26.15
C LEU A 128 -2.56 -7.80 26.33
N PRO A 129 -1.68 -6.93 25.83
CA PRO A 129 -1.96 -5.49 25.79
C PRO A 129 -3.26 -5.20 25.01
N ASP A 130 -4.09 -4.31 25.52
CA ASP A 130 -5.39 -3.94 24.93
C ASP A 130 -5.30 -3.40 23.50
N ASN A 131 -4.12 -2.91 23.12
CA ASN A 131 -3.82 -2.34 21.82
C ASN A 131 -3.10 -3.31 20.86
N MET A 132 -3.00 -4.60 21.21
CA MET A 132 -2.33 -5.58 20.35
C MET A 132 -3.19 -5.93 19.15
N THR A 133 -2.65 -5.72 17.97
CA THR A 133 -3.31 -6.02 16.67
C THR A 133 -3.21 -7.50 16.31
N ALA A 134 -2.04 -8.09 16.53
CA ALA A 134 -1.81 -9.50 16.24
C ALA A 134 -0.77 -10.10 17.18
N LEU A 135 -0.98 -11.37 17.56
CA LEU A 135 -0.05 -12.19 18.30
C LEU A 135 0.68 -13.15 17.37
N ILE A 136 1.98 -13.25 17.50
CA ILE A 136 2.83 -14.22 16.81
C ILE A 136 3.32 -15.25 17.85
N SER A 137 2.83 -16.47 17.74
CA SER A 137 3.17 -17.53 18.71
C SER A 137 4.57 -18.10 18.49
N VAL A 138 5.08 -18.80 19.47
CA VAL A 138 6.36 -19.55 19.38
C VAL A 138 6.37 -20.62 18.30
N PHE A 139 5.20 -21.04 17.81
CA PHE A 139 5.06 -21.98 16.68
C PHE A 139 5.05 -21.30 15.33
N GLY A 140 5.16 -19.98 15.27
CA GLY A 140 5.10 -19.20 14.04
C GLY A 140 3.68 -19.02 13.50
N THR A 141 2.64 -19.23 14.31
CA THR A 141 1.27 -18.86 13.94
C THR A 141 1.02 -17.40 14.25
N ILE A 142 0.25 -16.72 13.40
CA ILE A 142 -0.16 -15.34 13.57
C ILE A 142 -1.65 -15.34 13.86
N SER A 143 -2.09 -14.66 14.90
CA SER A 143 -3.53 -14.51 15.15
C SER A 143 -4.20 -13.76 13.99
N PRO A 144 -5.41 -14.12 13.60
CA PRO A 144 -6.12 -13.45 12.51
C PRO A 144 -6.31 -11.97 12.82
N PHE A 145 -6.07 -11.13 11.81
CA PHE A 145 -6.30 -9.68 11.89
C PHE A 145 -6.63 -9.10 10.52
N LEU A 146 -7.26 -7.95 10.52
CA LEU A 146 -7.52 -7.13 9.34
C LEU A 146 -7.12 -5.69 9.62
N LEU A 147 -6.18 -5.17 8.86
CA LEU A 147 -5.69 -3.80 8.92
C LEU A 147 -6.02 -3.10 7.61
N ARG A 148 -6.79 -2.02 7.66
CA ARG A 148 -7.10 -1.19 6.51
C ARG A 148 -6.34 0.13 6.59
N LEU A 149 -5.56 0.41 5.56
CA LEU A 149 -4.79 1.63 5.39
C LEU A 149 -5.44 2.46 4.28
N ASN A 150 -5.98 3.61 4.62
CA ASN A 150 -6.64 4.50 3.68
C ASN A 150 -5.65 5.56 3.20
N GLY A 151 -5.30 5.53 1.92
CA GLY A 151 -4.54 6.55 1.23
C GLY A 151 -5.45 7.63 0.64
N ILE A 152 -4.88 8.55 -0.15
CA ILE A 152 -5.64 9.63 -0.79
C ILE A 152 -6.55 9.10 -1.88
N SER A 153 -6.04 8.21 -2.74
CA SER A 153 -6.74 7.69 -3.91
C SER A 153 -6.94 6.17 -3.86
N LYS A 154 -6.34 5.49 -2.90
CA LYS A 154 -6.41 4.02 -2.80
C LYS A 154 -6.39 3.58 -1.35
N SER A 155 -7.14 2.53 -1.05
CA SER A 155 -7.07 1.85 0.23
C SER A 155 -6.36 0.51 0.08
N LEU A 156 -5.50 0.18 1.04
CA LEU A 156 -4.81 -1.10 1.11
C LEU A 156 -5.32 -1.89 2.31
N THR A 157 -5.47 -3.18 2.15
CA THR A 157 -5.82 -4.09 3.25
C THR A 157 -4.69 -5.07 3.47
N ILE A 158 -4.25 -5.20 4.72
CA ILE A 158 -3.30 -6.22 5.16
C ILE A 158 -4.05 -7.13 6.12
N SER A 159 -4.04 -8.42 5.87
CA SER A 159 -4.72 -9.37 6.73
C SER A 159 -3.91 -10.64 6.93
N ALA A 160 -4.12 -11.28 8.06
CA ALA A 160 -3.71 -12.66 8.27
C ALA A 160 -4.96 -13.50 8.52
N ASP A 161 -5.02 -14.68 7.90
CA ASP A 161 -6.09 -15.65 8.09
C ASP A 161 -5.79 -16.62 9.25
N ASN A 162 -6.73 -17.53 9.54
CA ASN A 162 -6.57 -18.56 10.57
C ASN A 162 -5.40 -19.54 10.29
N ASN A 163 -4.93 -19.60 9.06
CA ASN A 163 -3.78 -20.41 8.66
C ASN A 163 -2.47 -19.59 8.68
N SER A 164 -2.51 -18.36 9.20
CA SER A 164 -1.38 -17.43 9.25
C SER A 164 -0.83 -17.03 7.86
N ASN A 165 -1.67 -17.09 6.81
CA ASN A 165 -1.32 -16.55 5.51
C ASN A 165 -1.53 -15.04 5.53
N ILE A 166 -0.47 -14.31 5.20
CA ILE A 166 -0.49 -12.86 5.14
C ILE A 166 -0.80 -12.44 3.71
N THR A 167 -1.84 -11.63 3.52
CA THR A 167 -2.26 -11.11 2.23
C THR A 167 -2.30 -9.58 2.23
N VAL A 168 -1.98 -8.99 1.08
CA VAL A 168 -2.13 -7.56 0.82
C VAL A 168 -3.12 -7.40 -0.32
N GLY A 169 -4.25 -6.79 -0.06
CA GLY A 169 -5.29 -6.48 -1.03
C GLY A 169 -5.35 -4.99 -1.34
N ASN A 170 -5.74 -4.65 -2.57
CA ASN A 170 -6.17 -3.30 -2.90
C ASN A 170 -7.68 -3.26 -2.75
N VAL A 171 -8.19 -2.32 -1.99
CA VAL A 171 -9.62 -2.01 -1.96
C VAL A 171 -9.83 -0.87 -2.94
N TYR A 172 -10.50 -1.13 -4.04
CA TYR A 172 -11.01 -0.09 -4.92
C TYR A 172 -12.39 0.28 -4.39
N ASP A 173 -12.60 1.52 -4.05
CA ASP A 173 -13.93 2.08 -3.81
C ASP A 173 -14.69 2.25 -5.12
#